data_dafa8e9ebfd18e49fb7b3fa095533a8f
#
_entry.id   dafa8e9ebfd18e49fb7b3fa095533a8f
#
_cell.length_a   1.000
_cell.length_b   1.000
_cell.length_c   1.000
_cell.angle_alpha   90.00
_cell.angle_beta   90.00
_cell.angle_gamma   90.00
#
_symmetry.space_group_name_H-M   'P 1'
#
loop_
_entity.id
_entity.type
_entity.pdbx_description
1 polymer ?
#
loop_
_entity_poly.entity_id
_entity_poly.type
_entity_poly.pdbx_seq_one_letter_code
_entity_poly.pdbx_strand_id
1 'polypeptide(L)'
;IPIPQVDQMPAGMIAAFINAFEVVSSGKKHFTDRQKGTVELCRYQSYLLGLPEDLLPREPHAIFEHMITYAGTLRDGYDEDTCGALVRSTMSAYRPKDKRWRSRIYNQMEKSFSKVYFQRVFLRGSDKAKAKLMGVEPTVLDHVLAGAVSAYITPQILGHLAAIQVPGLEPVADQWLIRRIKRLLGEYGHPEYITDVATYVDAPQGVEALA
;
A
#
# COMPACT_ATOMS: atom_id res chain seq x y z
N ILE A 1 -19.98 12.69 -4.15
CA ILE A 1 -18.89 11.92 -3.50
C ILE A 1 -18.58 10.80 -4.46
N PRO A 2 -17.38 10.72 -5.05
CA PRO A 2 -17.02 9.55 -5.82
C PRO A 2 -17.13 8.33 -4.91
N ILE A 3 -18.05 7.45 -5.24
CA ILE A 3 -18.14 6.15 -4.56
C ILE A 3 -16.82 5.44 -4.87
N PRO A 4 -16.01 5.11 -3.86
CA PRO A 4 -14.81 4.33 -4.10
C PRO A 4 -15.22 3.10 -4.90
N GLN A 5 -14.56 2.87 -6.02
CA GLN A 5 -14.87 1.70 -6.82
C GLN A 5 -14.62 0.48 -5.96
N VAL A 6 -15.63 -0.38 -5.80
CA VAL A 6 -15.57 -1.58 -4.94
C VAL A 6 -14.41 -2.49 -5.35
N ASP A 7 -14.00 -2.42 -6.60
CA ASP A 7 -12.86 -3.12 -7.19
C ASP A 7 -11.48 -2.61 -6.72
N GLN A 8 -11.38 -1.39 -6.20
CA GLN A 8 -10.12 -0.86 -5.67
C GLN A 8 -9.95 -1.11 -4.16
N MET A 9 -11.01 -1.43 -3.46
CA MET A 9 -11.00 -1.60 -2.01
C MET A 9 -10.28 -2.84 -1.49
N PRO A 10 -10.22 -3.98 -2.20
CA PRO A 10 -9.40 -5.11 -1.79
C PRO A 10 -7.90 -4.80 -1.69
N ALA A 11 -7.42 -3.73 -2.31
CA ALA A 11 -6.05 -3.28 -2.12
C ALA A 11 -5.73 -2.94 -0.64
N GLY A 12 -6.72 -2.50 0.14
CA GLY A 12 -6.59 -2.32 1.59
C GLY A 12 -6.46 -3.62 2.38
N MET A 13 -6.81 -4.76 1.80
CA MET A 13 -6.79 -6.07 2.44
C MET A 13 -5.53 -6.90 2.13
N ILE A 14 -4.48 -6.32 1.56
CA ILE A 14 -3.25 -7.05 1.18
C ILE A 14 -2.69 -7.89 2.33
N ALA A 15 -2.66 -7.36 3.55
CA ALA A 15 -2.15 -8.09 4.71
C ALA A 15 -3.05 -9.27 5.08
N ALA A 16 -4.37 -9.15 4.92
CA ALA A 16 -5.29 -10.27 5.08
C ALA A 16 -5.05 -11.35 4.01
N PHE A 17 -4.83 -10.96 2.76
CA PHE A 17 -4.52 -11.87 1.67
C PHE A 17 -3.21 -12.63 1.87
N ILE A 18 -2.14 -11.96 2.32
CA ILE A 18 -0.86 -12.61 2.62
C ILE A 18 -1.04 -13.66 3.71
N ASN A 19 -1.75 -13.34 4.79
CA ASN A 19 -2.04 -14.28 5.87
C ASN A 19 -2.90 -15.46 5.39
N ALA A 20 -3.91 -15.20 4.58
CA ALA A 20 -4.76 -16.25 4.01
C ALA A 20 -3.97 -17.19 3.09
N PHE A 21 -3.13 -16.61 2.22
CA PHE A 21 -2.24 -17.37 1.34
C PHE A 21 -1.29 -18.27 2.13
N GLU A 22 -0.68 -17.74 3.21
CA GLU A 22 0.23 -18.51 4.07
C GLU A 22 -0.50 -19.70 4.73
N VAL A 23 -1.71 -19.48 5.26
CA VAL A 23 -2.50 -20.53 5.91
C VAL A 23 -2.89 -21.60 4.90
N VAL A 24 -3.46 -21.20 3.75
CA VAL A 24 -3.93 -22.14 2.71
C VAL A 24 -2.76 -22.92 2.09
N SER A 25 -1.66 -22.24 1.76
CA SER A 25 -0.49 -22.89 1.17
C SER A 25 0.25 -23.83 2.13
N SER A 26 0.15 -23.60 3.44
CA SER A 26 0.69 -24.50 4.47
C SER A 26 -0.25 -25.66 4.84
N GLY A 27 -1.42 -25.78 4.19
CA GLY A 27 -2.42 -26.80 4.49
C GLY A 27 -3.14 -26.60 5.83
N LYS A 28 -2.98 -25.47 6.48
CA LYS A 28 -3.69 -25.13 7.73
C LYS A 28 -5.12 -24.67 7.40
N LYS A 29 -6.01 -24.86 8.36
CA LYS A 29 -7.43 -24.45 8.21
C LYS A 29 -7.78 -23.15 8.89
N HIS A 30 -7.01 -22.73 9.88
CA HIS A 30 -7.34 -21.61 10.75
C HIS A 30 -6.15 -20.66 10.89
N PHE A 31 -6.45 -19.40 11.06
CA PHE A 31 -5.50 -18.38 11.45
C PHE A 31 -4.99 -18.56 12.88
N THR A 32 -3.75 -18.20 13.13
CA THR A 32 -3.26 -17.90 14.47
C THR A 32 -3.95 -16.65 15.03
N ASP A 33 -3.91 -16.43 16.34
CA ASP A 33 -4.55 -15.24 16.95
C ASP A 33 -3.96 -13.93 16.42
N ARG A 34 -2.64 -13.89 16.15
CA ARG A 34 -2.00 -12.75 15.52
C ARG A 34 -2.50 -12.49 14.10
N GLN A 35 -2.65 -13.54 13.30
CA GLN A 35 -3.19 -13.43 11.95
C GLN A 35 -4.65 -12.99 11.96
N LYS A 36 -5.47 -13.51 12.92
CA LYS A 36 -6.86 -13.05 13.13
C LYS A 36 -6.90 -11.55 13.42
N GLY A 37 -6.05 -11.07 14.34
CA GLY A 37 -5.98 -9.63 14.65
C GLY A 37 -5.66 -8.78 13.41
N THR A 38 -4.74 -9.23 12.55
CA THR A 38 -4.42 -8.53 11.29
C THR A 38 -5.61 -8.55 10.32
N VAL A 39 -6.27 -9.69 10.17
CA VAL A 39 -7.45 -9.84 9.29
C VAL A 39 -8.59 -8.93 9.77
N GLU A 40 -8.90 -8.94 11.06
CA GLU A 40 -9.96 -8.09 11.61
C GLU A 40 -9.63 -6.59 11.48
N LEU A 41 -8.37 -6.20 11.64
CA LEU A 41 -7.95 -4.82 11.40
C LEU A 41 -8.16 -4.41 9.94
N CYS A 42 -7.77 -5.25 8.97
CA CYS A 42 -7.99 -5.00 7.55
C CYS A 42 -9.49 -4.90 7.22
N ARG A 43 -10.30 -5.81 7.78
CA ARG A 43 -11.75 -5.80 7.61
C ARG A 43 -12.37 -4.52 8.17
N TYR A 44 -11.98 -4.12 9.38
CA TYR A 44 -12.45 -2.88 9.99
C TYR A 44 -12.09 -1.64 9.16
N GLN A 45 -10.85 -1.56 8.68
CA GLN A 45 -10.43 -0.46 7.79
C GLN A 45 -11.27 -0.42 6.51
N SER A 46 -11.49 -1.57 5.88
CA SER A 46 -12.29 -1.66 4.65
C SER A 46 -13.77 -1.32 4.90
N TYR A 47 -14.32 -1.73 6.04
CA TYR A 47 -15.67 -1.35 6.46
C TYR A 47 -15.80 0.17 6.64
N LEU A 48 -14.84 0.82 7.29
CA LEU A 48 -14.81 2.27 7.44
C LEU A 48 -14.69 3.02 6.11
N LEU A 49 -14.10 2.39 5.10
CA LEU A 49 -14.04 2.91 3.73
C LEU A 49 -15.34 2.68 2.95
N GLY A 50 -16.33 2.02 3.54
CA GLY A 50 -17.65 1.82 2.95
C GLY A 50 -17.87 0.46 2.29
N LEU A 51 -16.99 -0.53 2.49
CA LEU A 51 -17.25 -1.90 2.03
C LEU A 51 -18.36 -2.53 2.88
N PRO A 52 -19.39 -3.12 2.25
CA PRO A 52 -20.38 -3.92 2.96
C PRO A 52 -19.73 -5.10 3.68
N GLU A 53 -20.24 -5.44 4.85
CA GLU A 53 -19.69 -6.54 5.66
C GLU A 53 -19.72 -7.89 4.93
N ASP A 54 -20.71 -8.11 4.07
CA ASP A 54 -20.88 -9.33 3.27
C ASP A 54 -19.71 -9.53 2.27
N LEU A 55 -19.00 -8.47 1.90
CA LEU A 55 -17.81 -8.52 1.03
C LEU A 55 -16.49 -8.64 1.83
N LEU A 56 -16.57 -8.78 3.14
CA LEU A 56 -15.42 -8.85 4.05
C LEU A 56 -15.30 -10.25 4.67
N PRO A 57 -14.80 -11.25 3.93
CA PRO A 57 -14.69 -12.61 4.44
C PRO A 57 -13.75 -12.70 5.64
N ARG A 58 -13.99 -13.69 6.52
CA ARG A 58 -13.21 -13.92 7.75
C ARG A 58 -12.32 -15.15 7.68
N GLU A 59 -12.73 -16.14 6.91
CA GLU A 59 -12.06 -17.43 6.87
C GLU A 59 -10.92 -17.44 5.82
N PRO A 60 -9.81 -18.16 6.09
CA PRO A 60 -8.65 -18.16 5.20
C PRO A 60 -8.99 -18.53 3.75
N HIS A 61 -9.77 -19.57 3.55
CA HIS A 61 -10.15 -20.03 2.20
C HIS A 61 -11.03 -19.00 1.51
N ALA A 62 -12.01 -18.43 2.19
CA ALA A 62 -12.90 -17.42 1.60
C ALA A 62 -12.14 -16.15 1.20
N ILE A 63 -11.19 -15.69 2.03
CA ILE A 63 -10.30 -14.56 1.69
C ILE A 63 -9.44 -14.90 0.47
N PHE A 64 -8.89 -16.11 0.42
CA PHE A 64 -8.04 -16.56 -0.67
C PHE A 64 -8.81 -16.68 -1.98
N GLU A 65 -10.01 -17.26 -1.99
CA GLU A 65 -10.89 -17.33 -3.15
C GLU A 65 -11.28 -15.95 -3.66
N HIS A 66 -11.62 -15.05 -2.73
CA HIS A 66 -11.94 -13.66 -3.06
C HIS A 66 -10.76 -12.97 -3.74
N MET A 67 -9.55 -13.15 -3.21
CA MET A 67 -8.33 -12.61 -3.79
C MET A 67 -8.06 -13.16 -5.20
N ILE A 68 -8.21 -14.49 -5.41
CA ILE A 68 -7.95 -15.09 -6.72
C ILE A 68 -8.98 -14.63 -7.73
N THR A 69 -10.26 -14.60 -7.36
CA THR A 69 -11.33 -14.12 -8.23
C THR A 69 -11.07 -12.67 -8.64
N TYR A 70 -10.74 -11.84 -7.66
CA TYR A 70 -10.42 -10.45 -7.90
C TYR A 70 -9.17 -10.27 -8.78
N ALA A 71 -8.07 -10.98 -8.47
CA ALA A 71 -6.86 -10.95 -9.28
C ALA A 71 -7.10 -11.47 -10.71
N GLY A 72 -8.03 -12.39 -10.89
CA GLY A 72 -8.46 -12.90 -12.19
C GLY A 72 -9.12 -11.81 -13.04
N THR A 73 -9.94 -10.97 -12.44
CA THR A 73 -10.62 -9.88 -13.15
C THR A 73 -9.70 -8.73 -13.55
N LEU A 74 -8.58 -8.54 -12.84
CA LEU A 74 -7.63 -7.44 -13.09
C LEU A 74 -6.53 -7.79 -14.11
N ARG A 75 -6.38 -9.06 -14.50
CA ARG A 75 -5.22 -9.50 -15.28
C ARG A 75 -5.21 -9.06 -16.73
N ASP A 76 -6.35 -8.74 -17.31
CA ASP A 76 -6.48 -8.51 -18.75
C ASP A 76 -6.47 -7.02 -19.16
N GLY A 77 -6.38 -6.10 -18.21
CA GLY A 77 -6.50 -4.66 -18.45
C GLY A 77 -5.28 -3.80 -18.05
N TYR A 78 -4.07 -4.36 -18.03
CA TYR A 78 -2.88 -3.56 -17.75
C TYR A 78 -2.45 -2.75 -18.98
N ASP A 79 -2.81 -1.50 -19.01
CA ASP A 79 -2.33 -0.55 -20.01
C ASP A 79 -1.54 0.61 -19.36
N GLU A 80 -0.91 1.42 -20.20
CA GLU A 80 -0.13 2.57 -19.75
C GLU A 80 -1.03 3.71 -19.25
N ASP A 81 -2.19 3.89 -19.87
CA ASP A 81 -3.04 5.06 -19.66
C ASP A 81 -3.85 4.97 -18.37
N THR A 82 -4.27 3.76 -17.97
CA THR A 82 -5.05 3.54 -16.75
C THR A 82 -4.17 3.03 -15.60
N CYS A 83 -3.79 1.77 -15.63
CA CYS A 83 -3.00 1.18 -14.55
C CYS A 83 -1.62 1.81 -14.42
N GLY A 84 -0.95 2.11 -15.53
CA GLY A 84 0.36 2.74 -15.54
C GLY A 84 0.32 4.16 -14.94
N ALA A 85 -0.67 4.97 -15.32
CA ALA A 85 -0.85 6.31 -14.79
C ALA A 85 -1.14 6.28 -13.28
N LEU A 86 -2.01 5.39 -12.81
CA LEU A 86 -2.32 5.22 -11.38
C LEU A 86 -1.09 4.80 -10.58
N VAL A 87 -0.34 3.78 -11.04
CA VAL A 87 0.86 3.29 -10.35
C VAL A 87 1.94 4.37 -10.32
N ARG A 88 2.18 5.09 -11.43
CA ARG A 88 3.14 6.22 -11.46
C ARG A 88 2.72 7.35 -10.54
N SER A 89 1.43 7.68 -10.48
CA SER A 89 0.89 8.68 -9.59
C SER A 89 1.11 8.29 -8.12
N THR A 90 0.80 7.05 -7.76
CA THR A 90 1.02 6.52 -6.41
C THR A 90 2.50 6.54 -6.02
N MET A 91 3.40 6.15 -6.94
CA MET A 91 4.84 6.22 -6.71
C MET A 91 5.39 7.65 -6.67
N SER A 92 4.64 8.63 -7.15
CA SER A 92 5.00 10.05 -7.14
C SER A 92 4.38 10.81 -5.98
N ALA A 93 3.48 10.18 -5.21
CA ALA A 93 2.90 10.74 -3.99
C ALA A 93 3.96 10.73 -2.89
N TYR A 94 4.36 11.89 -2.42
CA TYR A 94 5.43 12.03 -1.44
C TYR A 94 5.36 13.38 -0.73
N ARG A 95 6.34 13.57 0.15
CA ARG A 95 6.49 14.74 1.01
C ARG A 95 6.24 16.04 0.29
N PRO A 96 5.49 16.93 0.91
CA PRO A 96 5.09 18.14 0.27
C PRO A 96 6.29 19.04 -0.06
N LYS A 97 6.31 19.51 -1.27
CA LYS A 97 6.76 20.82 -1.78
C LYS A 97 8.01 21.48 -1.19
N ASP A 98 8.76 20.80 -0.32
CA ASP A 98 10.06 21.30 0.11
C ASP A 98 11.03 21.18 -1.08
N LYS A 99 11.44 22.35 -1.63
CA LYS A 99 12.39 22.43 -2.75
C LYS A 99 13.83 22.13 -2.33
N ARG A 100 14.09 21.79 -1.09
CA ARG A 100 15.42 21.47 -0.58
C ARG A 100 15.98 20.23 -1.28
N TRP A 101 17.28 20.23 -1.53
CA TRP A 101 17.95 19.12 -2.19
C TRP A 101 17.78 17.78 -1.44
N ARG A 102 17.72 17.82 -0.11
CA ARG A 102 17.46 16.64 0.74
C ARG A 102 16.13 15.98 0.42
N SER A 103 15.07 16.77 0.31
CA SER A 103 13.73 16.26 -0.02
C SER A 103 13.69 15.63 -1.41
N ARG A 104 14.45 16.19 -2.37
CA ARG A 104 14.57 15.59 -3.70
C ARG A 104 15.25 14.22 -3.65
N ILE A 105 16.32 14.09 -2.86
CA ILE A 105 17.00 12.79 -2.67
C ILE A 105 16.06 11.79 -2.02
N TYR A 106 15.37 12.17 -0.95
CA TYR A 106 14.38 11.30 -0.29
C TYR A 106 13.29 10.85 -1.26
N ASN A 107 12.70 11.76 -2.00
CA ASN A 107 11.66 11.44 -2.98
C ASN A 107 12.19 10.49 -4.05
N GLN A 108 13.42 10.68 -4.52
CA GLN A 108 14.03 9.77 -5.48
C GLN A 108 14.27 8.38 -4.87
N MET A 109 14.72 8.31 -3.62
CA MET A 109 14.93 7.05 -2.92
C MET A 109 13.60 6.29 -2.72
N GLU A 110 12.56 6.98 -2.28
CA GLU A 110 11.21 6.41 -2.10
C GLU A 110 10.65 5.91 -3.43
N LYS A 111 10.75 6.72 -4.49
CA LYS A 111 10.32 6.33 -5.83
C LYS A 111 11.05 5.10 -6.35
N SER A 112 12.37 5.07 -6.20
CA SER A 112 13.20 3.94 -6.60
C SER A 112 12.86 2.68 -5.82
N PHE A 113 12.68 2.81 -4.50
CA PHE A 113 12.25 1.71 -3.65
C PHE A 113 10.88 1.17 -4.07
N SER A 114 9.90 2.06 -4.31
CA SER A 114 8.55 1.70 -4.73
C SER A 114 8.54 0.95 -6.06
N LYS A 115 9.33 1.38 -7.05
CA LYS A 115 9.47 0.67 -8.34
C LYS A 115 10.02 -0.75 -8.16
N VAL A 116 11.12 -0.89 -7.43
CA VAL A 116 11.75 -2.20 -7.21
C VAL A 116 10.84 -3.11 -6.38
N TYR A 117 10.19 -2.57 -5.36
CA TYR A 117 9.23 -3.30 -4.54
C TYR A 117 8.03 -3.77 -5.37
N PHE A 118 7.44 -2.88 -6.16
CA PHE A 118 6.33 -3.21 -7.04
C PHE A 118 6.68 -4.34 -8.00
N GLN A 119 7.84 -4.25 -8.67
CA GLN A 119 8.28 -5.30 -9.58
C GLN A 119 8.49 -6.64 -8.86
N ARG A 120 9.11 -6.63 -7.67
CA ARG A 120 9.41 -7.87 -6.94
C ARG A 120 8.18 -8.53 -6.34
N VAL A 121 7.30 -7.74 -5.75
CA VAL A 121 6.17 -8.25 -4.96
C VAL A 121 4.94 -8.43 -5.85
N PHE A 122 4.53 -7.40 -6.58
CA PHE A 122 3.30 -7.45 -7.38
C PHE A 122 3.50 -8.13 -8.73
N LEU A 123 4.64 -7.92 -9.40
CA LEU A 123 4.95 -8.56 -10.68
C LEU A 123 5.80 -9.83 -10.51
N ARG A 124 6.01 -10.30 -9.27
CA ARG A 124 6.77 -11.52 -8.94
C ARG A 124 8.17 -11.59 -9.59
N GLY A 125 8.80 -10.45 -9.83
CA GLY A 125 10.14 -10.34 -10.40
C GLY A 125 10.28 -10.73 -11.87
N SER A 126 9.30 -11.38 -12.48
CA SER A 126 9.40 -12.00 -13.81
C SER A 126 8.81 -11.17 -14.95
N ASP A 127 7.91 -10.24 -14.67
CA ASP A 127 7.16 -9.55 -15.70
C ASP A 127 7.71 -8.16 -16.01
N LYS A 128 8.93 -8.16 -16.58
CA LYS A 128 9.57 -6.91 -17.05
C LYS A 128 8.74 -6.23 -18.15
N ALA A 129 8.03 -6.99 -18.98
CA ALA A 129 7.21 -6.45 -20.04
C ALA A 129 6.05 -5.61 -19.46
N LYS A 130 5.39 -6.09 -18.41
CA LYS A 130 4.35 -5.33 -17.72
C LYS A 130 4.89 -4.09 -17.00
N ALA A 131 6.05 -4.19 -16.33
CA ALA A 131 6.70 -3.04 -15.72
C ALA A 131 7.02 -1.96 -16.76
N LYS A 132 7.46 -2.37 -17.95
CA LYS A 132 7.73 -1.47 -19.07
C LYS A 132 6.46 -0.83 -19.62
N LEU A 133 5.40 -1.63 -19.86
CA LEU A 133 4.08 -1.13 -20.27
C LEU A 133 3.52 -0.06 -19.30
N MET A 134 3.68 -0.27 -18.01
CA MET A 134 3.24 0.69 -16.99
C MET A 134 4.21 1.86 -16.77
N GLY A 135 5.34 1.90 -17.50
CA GLY A 135 6.34 2.96 -17.34
C GLY A 135 7.03 2.99 -15.97
N VAL A 136 7.07 1.84 -15.27
CA VAL A 136 7.66 1.70 -13.93
C VAL A 136 8.85 0.73 -13.90
N GLU A 137 9.47 0.48 -15.04
CA GLU A 137 10.65 -0.36 -15.11
C GLU A 137 11.79 0.22 -14.25
N PRO A 138 12.36 -0.57 -13.30
CA PRO A 138 13.44 -0.10 -12.47
C PRO A 138 14.76 -0.04 -13.25
N THR A 139 15.50 1.01 -13.06
CA THR A 139 16.87 1.17 -13.57
C THR A 139 17.89 0.55 -12.58
N VAL A 140 19.15 0.43 -13.01
CA VAL A 140 20.24 0.02 -12.12
C VAL A 140 20.36 0.96 -10.92
N LEU A 141 20.20 2.27 -11.14
CA LEU A 141 20.20 3.25 -10.06
C LEU A 141 19.04 3.02 -9.08
N ASP A 142 17.85 2.69 -9.59
CA ASP A 142 16.71 2.37 -8.73
C ASP A 142 17.00 1.15 -7.83
N HIS A 143 17.68 0.13 -8.34
CA HIS A 143 18.09 -1.02 -7.54
C HIS A 143 19.10 -0.65 -6.44
N VAL A 144 20.08 0.20 -6.72
CA VAL A 144 21.07 0.68 -5.74
C VAL A 144 20.37 1.48 -4.64
N LEU A 145 19.53 2.44 -5.03
CA LEU A 145 18.80 3.28 -4.07
C LEU A 145 17.81 2.45 -3.23
N ALA A 146 17.08 1.52 -3.86
CA ALA A 146 16.19 0.61 -3.14
C ALA A 146 16.96 -0.30 -2.17
N GLY A 147 18.16 -0.74 -2.54
CA GLY A 147 19.06 -1.49 -1.65
C GLY A 147 19.45 -0.67 -0.42
N ALA A 148 19.81 0.59 -0.60
CA ALA A 148 20.13 1.50 0.50
C ALA A 148 18.93 1.74 1.44
N VAL A 149 17.74 1.94 0.88
CA VAL A 149 16.49 2.07 1.65
C VAL A 149 16.20 0.79 2.43
N SER A 150 16.33 -0.38 1.78
CA SER A 150 16.12 -1.67 2.43
C SER A 150 17.11 -1.90 3.57
N ALA A 151 18.38 -1.59 3.38
CA ALA A 151 19.42 -1.70 4.40
C ALA A 151 19.16 -0.78 5.62
N TYR A 152 18.50 0.35 5.39
CA TYR A 152 18.09 1.25 6.47
C TYR A 152 16.81 0.80 7.20
N ILE A 153 15.80 0.31 6.47
CA ILE A 153 14.49 -0.03 7.05
C ILE A 153 14.50 -1.42 7.68
N THR A 154 15.11 -2.40 7.03
CA THR A 154 15.04 -3.81 7.48
C THR A 154 15.54 -4.02 8.92
N PRO A 155 16.71 -3.48 9.34
CA PRO A 155 17.15 -3.64 10.72
C PRO A 155 16.18 -3.04 11.75
N GLN A 156 15.49 -1.97 11.39
CA GLN A 156 14.53 -1.32 12.28
C GLN A 156 13.27 -2.15 12.45
N ILE A 157 12.78 -2.76 11.37
CA ILE A 157 11.64 -3.69 11.44
C ILE A 157 12.04 -4.92 12.25
N LEU A 158 13.20 -5.53 11.95
CA LEU A 158 13.66 -6.71 12.67
C LEU A 158 13.94 -6.42 14.14
N GLY A 159 14.52 -5.26 14.45
CA GLY A 159 14.75 -4.82 15.82
C GLY A 159 13.44 -4.61 16.60
N HIS A 160 12.42 -4.01 15.96
CA HIS A 160 11.08 -3.88 16.56
C HIS A 160 10.44 -5.26 16.78
N LEU A 161 10.47 -6.12 15.75
CA LEU A 161 9.94 -7.49 15.86
C LEU A 161 10.64 -8.30 16.96
N ALA A 162 11.94 -8.14 17.13
CA ALA A 162 12.68 -8.78 18.22
C ALA A 162 12.28 -8.19 19.58
N ALA A 163 12.15 -6.87 19.68
CA ALA A 163 11.80 -6.20 20.94
C ALA A 163 10.40 -6.60 21.45
N ILE A 164 9.42 -6.75 20.58
CA ILE A 164 8.06 -7.19 20.98
C ILE A 164 8.00 -8.66 21.44
N GLN A 165 9.05 -9.46 21.21
CA GLN A 165 9.12 -10.82 21.72
C GLN A 165 9.69 -10.88 23.16
N VAL A 166 10.26 -9.79 23.65
CA VAL A 166 10.85 -9.72 24.99
C VAL A 166 9.82 -9.18 25.98
N PRO A 167 9.43 -9.94 27.01
CA PRO A 167 8.50 -9.49 28.01
C PRO A 167 8.90 -8.16 28.64
N GLY A 168 7.98 -7.20 28.65
CA GLY A 168 8.21 -5.85 29.19
C GLY A 168 8.83 -4.83 28.24
N LEU A 169 9.38 -5.23 27.09
CA LEU A 169 9.88 -4.31 26.07
C LEU A 169 8.81 -3.88 25.04
N GLU A 170 7.74 -4.65 24.89
CA GLU A 170 6.65 -4.37 23.96
C GLU A 170 6.13 -2.93 24.06
N PRO A 171 5.74 -2.39 25.25
CA PRO A 171 5.22 -1.03 25.35
C PRO A 171 6.24 0.04 24.93
N VAL A 172 7.53 -0.22 25.18
CA VAL A 172 8.61 0.70 24.81
C VAL A 172 8.81 0.68 23.30
N ALA A 173 8.83 -0.48 22.68
CA ALA A 173 8.96 -0.66 21.24
C ALA A 173 7.78 -0.02 20.49
N ASP A 174 6.55 -0.19 20.98
CA ASP A 174 5.35 0.40 20.39
C ASP A 174 5.35 1.93 20.52
N GLN A 175 5.71 2.47 21.67
CA GLN A 175 5.83 3.91 21.82
C GLN A 175 6.88 4.51 20.88
N TRP A 176 8.01 3.82 20.69
CA TRP A 176 9.03 4.25 19.74
C TRP A 176 8.49 4.25 18.31
N LEU A 177 7.79 3.18 17.90
CA LEU A 177 7.17 3.06 16.58
C LEU A 177 6.12 4.15 16.37
N ILE A 178 5.22 4.36 17.34
CA ILE A 178 4.18 5.39 17.29
C ILE A 178 4.79 6.79 17.12
N ARG A 179 5.82 7.12 17.90
CA ARG A 179 6.51 8.43 17.79
C ARG A 179 7.13 8.60 16.40
N ARG A 180 7.70 7.53 15.85
CA ARG A 180 8.29 7.54 14.52
C ARG A 180 7.24 7.75 13.43
N ILE A 181 6.13 7.00 13.49
CA ILE A 181 5.02 7.13 12.53
C ILE A 181 4.45 8.55 12.60
N LYS A 182 4.18 9.08 13.81
CA LYS A 182 3.69 10.45 13.98
C LYS A 182 4.63 11.50 13.39
N ARG A 183 5.94 11.30 13.51
CA ARG A 183 6.94 12.20 12.90
C ARG A 183 6.87 12.13 11.38
N LEU A 184 6.83 10.93 10.81
CA LEU A 184 6.72 10.74 9.36
C LEU A 184 5.42 11.35 8.82
N LEU A 185 4.29 11.09 9.46
CA LEU A 185 3.01 11.68 9.06
C LEU A 185 3.05 13.21 9.12
N GLY A 186 3.69 13.79 10.12
CA GLY A 186 3.89 15.24 10.19
C GLY A 186 4.73 15.82 9.03
N GLU A 187 5.63 15.02 8.45
CA GLU A 187 6.41 15.42 7.30
C GLU A 187 5.60 15.36 5.98
N TYR A 188 4.56 14.52 5.91
CA TYR A 188 3.62 14.46 4.76
C TYR A 188 2.53 15.54 4.82
N GLY A 189 2.39 16.24 5.95
CA GLY A 189 1.34 17.22 6.17
C GLY A 189 0.03 16.60 6.60
N HIS A 190 -0.94 17.46 6.89
CA HIS A 190 -2.30 17.04 7.18
C HIS A 190 -3.15 17.21 5.92
N PRO A 191 -3.93 16.20 5.52
CA PRO A 191 -4.92 16.40 4.46
C PRO A 191 -5.95 17.42 4.95
N GLU A 192 -6.14 18.49 4.20
CA GLU A 192 -7.26 19.39 4.39
C GLU A 192 -8.48 18.71 3.79
N TYR A 193 -9.36 18.21 4.64
CA TYR A 193 -10.66 17.71 4.19
C TYR A 193 -11.58 18.90 3.98
N ILE A 194 -11.98 19.12 2.76
CA ILE A 194 -13.07 20.06 2.45
C ILE A 194 -14.35 19.34 2.85
N THR A 195 -14.89 19.68 4.03
CA THR A 195 -16.15 19.14 4.55
C THR A 195 -17.37 19.91 4.03
N ASP A 196 -17.16 21.03 3.38
CA ASP A 196 -18.23 21.85 2.84
C ASP A 196 -18.60 21.39 1.44
N VAL A 197 -19.76 20.74 1.33
CA VAL A 197 -20.33 20.26 0.06
C VAL A 197 -20.56 21.42 -0.93
N ALA A 198 -20.83 22.64 -0.46
CA ALA A 198 -21.00 23.81 -1.30
C ALA A 198 -19.74 24.15 -2.10
N THR A 199 -18.57 23.98 -1.50
CA THR A 199 -17.28 24.20 -2.19
C THR A 199 -17.02 23.21 -3.34
N TYR A 200 -17.66 22.04 -3.31
CA TYR A 200 -17.57 21.03 -4.38
C TYR A 200 -18.55 21.32 -5.54
N VAL A 201 -19.68 21.93 -5.24
CA VAL A 201 -20.72 22.22 -6.23
C VAL A 201 -20.39 23.49 -7.04
N ASP A 202 -19.74 24.45 -6.39
CA ASP A 202 -19.37 25.73 -6.99
C ASP A 202 -17.96 25.73 -7.64
N ALA A 203 -17.20 24.66 -7.48
CA ALA A 203 -15.95 24.52 -8.22
C ALA A 203 -16.27 24.45 -9.72
N PRO A 204 -15.81 25.40 -10.54
CA PRO A 204 -16.04 25.35 -11.98
C PRO A 204 -15.51 24.02 -12.48
N GLN A 205 -16.40 23.18 -12.98
CA GLN A 205 -16.03 21.94 -13.64
C GLN A 205 -15.18 22.32 -14.83
N GLY A 206 -13.86 22.23 -14.68
CA GLY A 206 -12.91 22.39 -15.77
C GLY A 206 -13.06 21.24 -16.76
N VAL A 207 -14.15 21.26 -17.52
CA VAL A 207 -14.43 20.36 -18.64
C VAL A 207 -13.68 20.82 -19.90
N GLU A 208 -12.72 21.71 -19.78
CA GLU A 208 -11.98 22.23 -20.95
C GLU A 208 -10.51 21.78 -21.03
N ALA A 209 -10.16 20.64 -20.48
CA ALA A 209 -8.78 20.13 -20.62
C ALA A 209 -8.68 18.77 -21.33
N LEU A 210 -9.69 18.39 -22.11
CA LEU A 210 -9.61 17.24 -23.03
C LEU A 210 -10.30 17.60 -24.35
N ALA A 211 -9.73 18.53 -25.09
CA ALA A 211 -9.96 18.67 -26.53
C ALA A 211 -8.61 18.60 -27.25
#